data_a8e7bfab713eb154a4faa1519f1956af
#
_entry.id   a8e7bfab713eb154a4faa1519f1956af
#
_cell.length_a   1.000
_cell.length_b   1.000
_cell.length_c   1.000
_cell.angle_alpha   90.00
_cell.angle_beta   90.00
_cell.angle_gamma   90.00
#
_symmetry.space_group_name_H-M   'P 1'
#
loop_
_entity.id
_entity.type
_entity.pdbx_description
1 polymer ?
#
loop_
_entity_poly.entity_id
_entity_poly.type
_entity_poly.pdbx_seq_one_letter_code
_entity_poly.pdbx_strand_id
1 'polypeptide(L)'
;MFHTYILYSESFDRYYVGHCENMNARLLRHNLKKVPSTKAFAPWKVIYTESYPTRREASAREKAIKKKKSRIYIESLTGGGTCGHVPM
;
A
#
# COMPACT_ATOMS: atom_id res chain seq x y z
N MET A 1 10.59 11.48 7.80
CA MET A 1 9.19 11.47 7.34
C MET A 1 8.60 10.08 7.51
N PHE A 2 7.30 10.04 7.72
CA PHE A 2 6.57 8.78 7.78
C PHE A 2 5.68 8.70 6.56
N HIS A 3 5.40 7.50 6.11
CA HIS A 3 4.68 7.28 4.84
C HIS A 3 3.48 6.38 5.05
N THR A 4 2.36 6.75 4.45
CA THR A 4 1.24 5.85 4.24
C THR A 4 1.39 5.32 2.83
N TYR A 5 1.29 4.01 2.65
CA TYR A 5 1.60 3.41 1.36
C TYR A 5 0.54 2.39 0.97
N ILE A 6 0.45 2.15 -0.34
CA ILE A 6 -0.37 1.08 -0.88
C ILE A 6 0.53 0.18 -1.71
N LEU A 7 0.49 -1.10 -1.39
CA LEU A 7 1.20 -2.13 -2.14
C LEU A 7 0.21 -2.87 -3.03
N TYR A 8 0.71 -3.40 -4.13
CA TYR A 8 -0.08 -4.21 -5.05
C TYR A 8 0.64 -5.50 -5.35
N SER A 9 -0.10 -6.62 -5.30
CA SER A 9 0.38 -7.94 -5.70
C SER A 9 -0.25 -8.27 -7.04
N GLU A 10 0.55 -8.24 -8.10
CA GLU A 10 0.05 -8.52 -9.44
C GLU A 10 -0.44 -9.94 -9.58
N SER A 11 0.30 -10.89 -8.98
CA SER A 11 -0.02 -12.30 -9.12
C SER A 11 -1.36 -12.68 -8.50
N PHE A 12 -1.76 -11.95 -7.46
CA PHE A 12 -2.99 -12.26 -6.71
C PHE A 12 -4.02 -11.16 -6.81
N ASP A 13 -3.70 -10.05 -7.49
CA ASP A 13 -4.60 -8.90 -7.66
C ASP A 13 -5.13 -8.41 -6.31
N ARG A 14 -4.20 -8.11 -5.41
CA ARG A 14 -4.52 -7.68 -4.06
C ARG A 14 -3.81 -6.39 -3.69
N TYR A 15 -4.46 -5.59 -2.85
CA TYR A 15 -3.92 -4.36 -2.31
C TYR A 15 -3.65 -4.52 -0.82
N TYR A 16 -2.60 -3.85 -0.34
CA TYR A 16 -2.31 -3.76 1.08
C TYR A 16 -1.98 -2.33 1.43
N VAL A 17 -2.62 -1.80 2.48
CA VAL A 17 -2.41 -0.44 2.95
C VAL A 17 -1.68 -0.49 4.29
N GLY A 18 -0.61 0.29 4.43
CA GLY A 18 0.15 0.34 5.67
C GLY A 18 0.81 1.69 5.87
N HIS A 19 1.59 1.79 6.94
CA HIS A 19 2.42 2.99 7.16
C HIS A 19 3.79 2.55 7.67
N CYS A 20 4.79 3.41 7.43
CA CYS A 20 6.16 3.11 7.83
C CYS A 20 7.01 4.36 7.83
N GLU A 21 8.22 4.22 8.38
CA GLU A 21 9.22 5.30 8.33
C GLU A 21 10.15 5.12 7.13
N ASN A 22 10.56 3.89 6.85
CA ASN A 22 11.47 3.59 5.74
C ASN A 22 10.76 2.68 4.74
N MET A 23 10.39 3.24 3.58
CA MET A 23 9.62 2.50 2.59
C MET A 23 10.41 1.35 1.97
N ASN A 24 11.70 1.58 1.69
CA ASN A 24 12.51 0.52 1.07
C ASN A 24 12.67 -0.67 2.00
N ALA A 25 12.94 -0.42 3.28
CA ALA A 25 13.08 -1.49 4.27
C ALA A 25 11.75 -2.22 4.46
N ARG A 26 10.65 -1.48 4.47
CA ARG A 26 9.33 -2.08 4.67
C ARG A 26 8.93 -2.95 3.48
N LEU A 27 9.16 -2.48 2.26
CA LEU A 27 8.86 -3.26 1.07
C LEU A 27 9.69 -4.55 1.06
N LEU A 28 10.96 -4.46 1.43
CA LEU A 28 11.82 -5.63 1.52
C LEU A 28 11.26 -6.65 2.51
N ARG A 29 10.79 -6.20 3.67
CA ARG A 29 10.19 -7.11 4.66
C ARG A 29 8.98 -7.84 4.10
N HIS A 30 8.10 -7.13 3.37
CA HIS A 30 6.94 -7.77 2.76
C HIS A 30 7.38 -8.83 1.74
N ASN A 31 8.36 -8.52 0.90
CA ASN A 31 8.80 -9.42 -0.16
C ASN A 31 9.65 -10.58 0.36
N LEU A 32 10.29 -10.42 1.51
CA LEU A 32 10.97 -11.53 2.18
C LEU A 32 10.00 -12.38 3.01
N LYS A 33 8.70 -12.09 2.92
CA LYS A 33 7.65 -12.84 3.60
C LYS A 33 7.76 -12.79 5.12
N LYS A 34 8.26 -11.66 5.65
CA LYS A 34 8.43 -11.45 7.08
C LYS A 34 7.20 -10.87 7.77
N VAL A 35 6.23 -10.44 6.99
CA VAL A 35 4.97 -9.86 7.51
C VAL A 35 3.88 -10.91 7.33
N PRO A 36 3.32 -11.45 8.43
CA PRO A 36 2.37 -12.56 8.34
C PRO A 36 1.16 -12.29 7.45
N SER A 37 0.63 -11.05 7.48
CA SER A 37 -0.58 -10.74 6.73
C SER A 37 -0.35 -10.63 5.22
N THR A 38 0.90 -10.49 4.77
CA THR A 38 1.19 -10.28 3.35
C THR A 38 2.04 -11.37 2.72
N LYS A 39 2.60 -12.28 3.53
CA LYS A 39 3.56 -13.26 3.04
C LYS A 39 3.00 -14.18 1.97
N ALA A 40 1.71 -14.48 2.02
CA ALA A 40 1.09 -15.41 1.08
C ALA A 40 0.93 -14.81 -0.31
N PHE A 41 1.01 -13.48 -0.43
CA PHE A 41 0.73 -12.77 -1.68
C PHE A 41 1.94 -12.04 -2.24
N ALA A 42 3.12 -12.27 -1.70
CA ALA A 42 4.36 -11.70 -2.24
C ALA A 42 4.62 -12.28 -3.64
N PRO A 43 5.27 -11.54 -4.55
CA PRO A 43 5.90 -10.25 -4.31
C PRO A 43 4.94 -9.08 -4.40
N TRP A 44 5.30 -8.00 -3.69
CA TRP A 44 4.53 -6.77 -3.66
C TRP A 44 5.33 -5.65 -4.32
N LYS A 45 4.61 -4.67 -4.89
CA LYS A 45 5.24 -3.44 -5.36
C LYS A 45 4.51 -2.24 -4.79
N VAL A 46 5.24 -1.14 -4.59
CA VAL A 46 4.66 0.11 -4.10
C VAL A 46 4.02 0.82 -5.29
N ILE A 47 2.74 1.14 -5.17
CA ILE A 47 2.02 1.85 -6.23
C ILE A 47 1.56 3.23 -5.79
N TYR A 48 1.65 3.55 -4.49
CA TYR A 48 1.19 4.84 -4.00
C TYR A 48 1.80 5.11 -2.64
N THR A 49 2.24 6.35 -2.41
CA THR A 49 2.71 6.78 -1.09
C THR A 49 2.26 8.21 -0.81
N GLU A 50 2.03 8.50 0.48
CA GLU A 50 1.83 9.86 0.99
C GLU A 50 2.80 10.05 2.15
N SER A 51 3.41 11.22 2.25
CA SER A 51 4.39 11.50 3.29
C SER A 51 3.83 12.43 4.34
N TYR A 52 4.17 12.16 5.59
CA TYR A 52 3.71 12.95 6.73
C TYR A 52 4.85 13.18 7.71
N PRO A 53 4.84 14.30 8.44
CA PRO A 53 5.90 14.59 9.40
C PRO A 53 5.87 13.70 10.64
N THR A 54 4.73 13.08 10.97
CA THR A 54 4.61 12.24 12.16
C THR A 54 4.01 10.89 11.84
N ARG A 55 4.36 9.89 12.66
CA ARG A 55 3.78 8.55 12.55
C ARG A 55 2.26 8.59 12.79
N ARG A 56 1.82 9.44 13.69
CA ARG A 56 0.41 9.56 14.03
C ARG A 56 -0.43 9.92 12.80
N GLU A 57 0.06 10.87 12.01
CA GLU A 57 -0.64 11.29 10.80
C GLU A 57 -0.66 10.18 9.75
N ALA A 58 0.47 9.51 9.54
CA ALA A 58 0.56 8.41 8.58
C ALA A 58 -0.36 7.26 8.99
N SER A 59 -0.38 6.92 10.27
CA SER A 59 -1.25 5.87 10.81
C SER A 59 -2.72 6.23 10.65
N ALA A 60 -3.07 7.49 10.92
CA ALA A 60 -4.44 7.97 10.77
C ALA A 60 -4.91 7.85 9.32
N ARG A 61 -4.03 8.18 8.37
CA ARG A 61 -4.35 8.07 6.95
C ARG A 61 -4.54 6.62 6.53
N GLU A 62 -3.67 5.73 7.02
CA GLU A 62 -3.83 4.29 6.76
C GLU A 62 -5.21 3.81 7.20
N LYS A 63 -5.62 4.18 8.41
CA LYS A 63 -6.91 3.79 8.95
C LYS A 63 -8.05 4.37 8.13
N ALA A 64 -7.92 5.62 7.68
CA ALA A 64 -8.93 6.27 6.86
C ALA A 64 -9.12 5.55 5.53
N ILE A 65 -8.03 5.16 4.88
CA ILE A 65 -8.11 4.43 3.62
C ILE A 65 -8.76 3.05 3.83
N LYS A 66 -8.32 2.34 4.87
CA LYS A 66 -8.87 1.02 5.19
C LYS A 66 -10.36 1.08 5.53
N LYS A 67 -10.78 2.16 6.18
CA LYS A 67 -12.17 2.34 6.57
C LYS A 67 -13.12 2.44 5.39
N LYS A 68 -12.62 2.92 4.25
CA LYS A 68 -13.44 3.00 3.04
C LYS A 68 -13.85 1.63 2.54
N LYS A 69 -13.04 0.60 2.79
CA LYS A 69 -13.31 -0.78 2.37
C LYS A 69 -13.71 -0.83 0.90
N SER A 70 -13.04 -0.03 0.07
CA SER A 70 -13.41 0.12 -1.34
C SER A 70 -12.19 0.02 -2.22
N ARG A 71 -12.18 -0.98 -3.08
CA ARG A 71 -11.17 -1.13 -4.10
C ARG A 71 -11.19 0.04 -5.07
N ILE A 72 -12.38 0.53 -5.39
CA ILE A 72 -12.54 1.68 -6.29
C ILE A 72 -11.86 2.91 -5.70
N TYR A 73 -12.00 3.12 -4.38
CA TYR A 73 -11.34 4.24 -3.73
C TYR A 73 -9.82 4.13 -3.83
N ILE A 74 -9.27 2.93 -3.57
CA ILE A 74 -7.83 2.69 -3.68
C ILE A 74 -7.36 2.96 -5.10
N GLU A 75 -8.09 2.46 -6.08
CA GLU A 75 -7.73 2.66 -7.48
C GLU A 75 -7.78 4.14 -7.87
N SER A 76 -8.71 4.90 -7.31
CA SER A 76 -8.78 6.34 -7.56
C SER A 76 -7.55 7.06 -7.02
N LEU A 77 -7.00 6.62 -5.88
CA LEU A 77 -5.79 7.20 -5.32
C LEU A 77 -4.56 6.88 -6.16
N THR A 78 -4.53 5.71 -6.76
CA THR A 78 -3.35 5.23 -7.50
C THR A 78 -3.39 5.59 -8.99
N GLY A 79 -4.33 6.39 -9.39
CA GLY A 79 -4.41 6.85 -10.78
C GLY A 79 -5.22 5.93 -11.68
N GLY A 80 -6.16 5.19 -11.10
CA GLY A 80 -7.05 4.35 -11.89
C GLY A 80 -6.45 3.02 -12.23
N GLY A 81 -5.56 2.63 -11.54
CA GLY A 81 -5.07 1.35 -11.72
C GLY A 81 -4.18 1.14 -12.84
N THR A 82 -4.18 1.13 -13.04
CA THR A 82 -3.38 0.66 -13.66
C THR A 82 -3.37 -0.63 -13.94
N CYS A 83 -3.95 -0.67 -14.01
CA CYS A 83 -3.99 -1.68 -14.16
C CYS A 83 -4.01 -1.96 -14.91
N GLY A 84 -4.13 -1.72 -15.22
CA GLY A 84 -4.20 -1.82 -15.75
C GLY A 84 -4.72 -1.44 -16.23
N HIS A 85 -5.02 -1.08 -16.29
CA HIS A 85 -5.45 -0.56 -16.59
C HIS A 85 -5.64 0.21 -16.72
N VAL A 86 -5.59 0.59 -17.05
CA VAL A 86 -5.70 1.44 -17.19
C VAL A 86 -6.05 2.05 -17.20
N PRO A 87 -6.17 2.48 -17.45
CA PRO A 87 -6.40 3.24 -17.58
C PRO A 87 -6.61 3.63 -17.72
N MET A 88 -6.50 3.91 -17.96
CA MET A 88 -6.59 4.20 -18.08
C MET A 88 -6.64 4.11 -18.03
#